data_e9c023022bb591f99d1e3ea38292a318
#
_entry.id   e9c023022bb591f99d1e3ea38292a318
#
_cell.length_a   1.000
_cell.length_b   1.000
_cell.length_c   1.000
_cell.angle_alpha   90.00
_cell.angle_beta   90.00
_cell.angle_gamma   90.00
#
_symmetry.space_group_name_H-M   'P 1'
#
loop_
_entity.id
_entity.type
_entity.pdbx_description
1 polymer ?
#
loop_
_entity_poly.entity_id
_entity_poly.type
_entity_poly.pdbx_seq_one_letter_code
_entity_poly.pdbx_strand_id
1 'polypeptide(L)'
;MRSTKTESLELIKALSEAKAPSGFEDASIAVAGEFAETFAAVEEDHLRNLYVTPKKSQNSDKPVFMLDAHGDEVGMMIHSITPKGTLHFLTLGRWDPNTLPASKVMVHTKFNTWIPGIIAAKPVHFMTEEEKGKPLNIADLVIDVGAVSYEDAVENFGVRIGEPAVSAVDFSYDEQHDIMFGKGFDCRIRSEEHTSELQSLV
;
A
#
# COMPACT_ATOMS: atom_id res chain seq x y z
N MET A 1 27.58 -6.38 -7.66
CA MET A 1 26.98 -6.96 -8.88
C MET A 1 25.88 -6.01 -9.29
N ARG A 2 25.74 -5.60 -10.53
CA ARG A 2 24.54 -4.84 -10.95
C ARG A 2 23.38 -5.80 -10.97
N SER A 3 22.23 -5.40 -10.39
CA SER A 3 20.97 -6.13 -10.51
C SER A 3 20.63 -6.32 -12.00
N THR A 4 20.15 -7.49 -12.36
CA THR A 4 19.62 -7.71 -13.72
C THR A 4 18.25 -7.03 -13.83
N LYS A 5 17.82 -6.70 -15.07
CA LYS A 5 16.46 -6.16 -15.30
C LYS A 5 15.38 -7.06 -14.68
N THR A 6 15.55 -8.37 -14.74
CA THR A 6 14.61 -9.33 -14.17
C THR A 6 14.52 -9.20 -12.63
N GLU A 7 15.69 -9.15 -11.95
CA GLU A 7 15.73 -8.99 -10.50
C GLU A 7 15.11 -7.66 -10.05
N SER A 8 15.39 -6.56 -10.78
CA SER A 8 14.76 -5.26 -10.51
C SER A 8 13.25 -5.30 -10.69
N LEU A 9 12.75 -5.92 -11.75
CA LEU A 9 11.30 -6.06 -11.98
C LEU A 9 10.63 -6.93 -10.91
N GLU A 10 11.28 -7.99 -10.44
CA GLU A 10 10.77 -8.83 -9.35
C GLU A 10 10.71 -8.06 -8.03
N LEU A 11 11.73 -7.26 -7.71
CA LEU A 11 11.73 -6.40 -6.53
C LEU A 11 10.64 -5.33 -6.61
N ILE A 12 10.54 -4.61 -7.75
CA ILE A 12 9.51 -3.58 -7.97
C ILE A 12 8.11 -4.21 -7.84
N LYS A 13 7.90 -5.39 -8.41
CA LYS A 13 6.65 -6.14 -8.26
C LYS A 13 6.36 -6.43 -6.80
N ALA A 14 7.29 -7.02 -6.07
CA ALA A 14 7.12 -7.37 -4.67
C ALA A 14 6.81 -6.14 -3.81
N LEU A 15 7.52 -5.03 -4.02
CA LEU A 15 7.27 -3.76 -3.34
C LEU A 15 5.91 -3.15 -3.73
N SER A 16 5.52 -3.18 -5.01
CA SER A 16 4.24 -2.66 -5.48
C SER A 16 3.05 -3.44 -4.92
N GLU A 17 3.15 -4.77 -4.83
CA GLU A 17 2.09 -5.64 -4.34
C GLU A 17 2.04 -5.73 -2.80
N ALA A 18 3.09 -5.31 -2.10
CA ALA A 18 3.11 -5.23 -0.64
C ALA A 18 2.00 -4.28 -0.14
N LYS A 19 1.09 -4.81 0.68
CA LYS A 19 -0.04 -4.06 1.24
C LYS A 19 0.43 -3.36 2.50
N ALA A 20 0.89 -2.14 2.36
CA ALA A 20 1.59 -1.42 3.40
C ALA A 20 1.19 0.07 3.44
N PRO A 21 -0.04 0.40 3.87
CA PRO A 21 -0.41 1.78 4.09
C PRO A 21 0.24 2.33 5.37
N SER A 22 0.26 3.67 5.51
CA SER A 22 0.85 4.35 6.66
C SER A 22 0.35 3.78 8.00
N GLY A 23 1.28 3.38 8.87
CA GLY A 23 1.03 2.72 10.14
C GLY A 23 0.93 1.19 10.07
N PHE A 24 1.06 0.60 8.86
CA PHE A 24 0.98 -0.85 8.61
C PHE A 24 2.06 -1.29 7.60
N GLU A 25 3.28 -0.78 7.74
CA GLU A 25 4.37 -0.89 6.77
C GLU A 25 5.08 -2.26 6.77
N ASP A 26 4.68 -3.19 7.64
CA ASP A 26 5.36 -4.49 7.84
C ASP A 26 5.70 -5.21 6.53
N ALA A 27 4.76 -5.23 5.59
CA ALA A 27 4.94 -5.97 4.33
C ALA A 27 6.01 -5.33 3.41
N SER A 28 6.05 -4.00 3.30
CA SER A 28 7.04 -3.31 2.47
C SER A 28 8.43 -3.36 3.09
N ILE A 29 8.52 -3.23 4.41
CA ILE A 29 9.77 -3.33 5.16
C ILE A 29 10.36 -4.73 5.08
N ALA A 30 9.53 -5.77 5.19
CA ALA A 30 9.99 -7.14 5.04
C ALA A 30 10.60 -7.39 3.65
N VAL A 31 9.93 -6.95 2.58
CA VAL A 31 10.44 -7.08 1.20
C VAL A 31 11.77 -6.34 1.02
N ALA A 32 11.84 -5.08 1.48
CA ALA A 32 13.04 -4.26 1.34
C ALA A 32 14.20 -4.83 2.18
N GLY A 33 13.93 -5.28 3.40
CA GLY A 33 14.92 -5.86 4.30
C GLY A 33 15.51 -7.16 3.75
N GLU A 34 14.66 -8.10 3.33
CA GLU A 34 15.09 -9.37 2.77
C GLU A 34 16.00 -9.19 1.54
N PHE A 35 15.64 -8.26 0.66
CA PHE A 35 16.48 -7.94 -0.49
C PHE A 35 17.81 -7.31 -0.06
N ALA A 36 17.79 -6.35 0.86
CA ALA A 36 18.99 -5.61 1.29
C ALA A 36 20.00 -6.49 2.05
N GLU A 37 19.56 -7.49 2.81
CA GLU A 37 20.42 -8.41 3.56
C GLU A 37 21.41 -9.17 2.66
N THR A 38 21.09 -9.34 1.39
CA THR A 38 21.96 -10.02 0.42
C THR A 38 23.31 -9.30 0.23
N PHE A 39 23.36 -7.96 0.40
CA PHE A 39 24.56 -7.16 0.13
C PHE A 39 24.92 -6.16 1.24
N ALA A 40 24.03 -5.91 2.21
CA ALA A 40 24.19 -4.89 3.24
C ALA A 40 24.02 -5.44 4.65
N ALA A 41 24.38 -4.65 5.65
CA ALA A 41 23.86 -4.79 7.01
C ALA A 41 22.53 -4.04 7.08
N VAL A 42 21.53 -4.66 7.70
CA VAL A 42 20.19 -4.11 7.81
C VAL A 42 19.85 -3.98 9.29
N GLU A 43 19.38 -2.81 9.69
CA GLU A 43 18.93 -2.51 11.05
C GLU A 43 17.56 -1.83 10.96
N GLU A 44 16.66 -2.16 11.86
CA GLU A 44 15.34 -1.57 11.97
C GLU A 44 15.18 -0.90 13.34
N ASP A 45 14.64 0.32 13.36
CA ASP A 45 14.34 1.01 14.59
C ASP A 45 12.86 0.85 15.04
N HIS A 46 12.52 1.40 16.19
CA HIS A 46 11.16 1.32 16.75
C HIS A 46 10.10 2.11 15.96
N LEU A 47 10.51 2.98 15.04
CA LEU A 47 9.63 3.73 14.14
C LEU A 47 9.47 3.03 12.78
N ARG A 48 10.00 1.82 12.64
CA ARG A 48 9.99 1.04 11.41
C ARG A 48 10.86 1.62 10.30
N ASN A 49 11.83 2.48 10.64
CA ASN A 49 12.84 2.91 9.68
C ASN A 49 13.84 1.76 9.45
N LEU A 50 14.05 1.42 8.18
CA LEU A 50 15.00 0.41 7.75
C LEU A 50 16.31 1.08 7.32
N TYR A 51 17.38 0.84 8.06
CA TYR A 51 18.71 1.34 7.76
C TYR A 51 19.52 0.28 7.01
N VAL A 52 19.96 0.62 5.81
CA VAL A 52 20.70 -0.28 4.93
C VAL A 52 22.12 0.25 4.77
N THR A 53 23.12 -0.42 5.35
CA THR A 53 24.52 -0.02 5.29
C THR A 53 25.32 -1.04 4.49
N PRO A 54 25.86 -0.68 3.29
CA PRO A 54 26.65 -1.61 2.48
C PRO A 54 27.84 -2.17 3.26
N LYS A 55 28.06 -3.49 3.19
CA LYS A 55 29.11 -4.19 3.99
C LYS A 55 30.50 -3.63 3.78
N LYS A 56 30.80 -3.12 2.57
CA LYS A 56 32.12 -2.51 2.25
C LYS A 56 32.29 -1.07 2.73
N SER A 57 31.22 -0.36 3.06
CA SER A 57 31.30 1.02 3.56
C SER A 57 31.41 1.10 5.08
N GLN A 58 31.30 0.00 5.78
CA GLN A 58 31.50 -0.08 7.22
C GLN A 58 32.97 0.24 7.55
N ASN A 59 33.20 1.20 8.45
CA ASN A 59 34.52 1.68 8.88
C ASN A 59 35.32 2.48 7.83
N SER A 60 34.64 3.23 6.97
CA SER A 60 35.29 4.18 6.04
C SER A 60 35.39 5.57 6.66
N ASP A 61 36.55 6.23 6.50
CA ASP A 61 36.74 7.65 6.86
C ASP A 61 36.17 8.62 5.79
N LYS A 62 35.53 8.11 4.77
CA LYS A 62 34.89 8.88 3.69
C LYS A 62 33.57 9.52 4.16
N PRO A 63 33.19 10.65 3.54
CA PRO A 63 31.87 11.24 3.80
C PRO A 63 30.75 10.23 3.61
N VAL A 64 29.76 10.27 4.50
CA VAL A 64 28.56 9.43 4.42
C VAL A 64 27.50 10.19 3.63
N PHE A 65 26.92 9.54 2.63
CA PHE A 65 25.71 9.99 1.95
C PHE A 65 24.53 9.14 2.43
N MET A 66 23.45 9.79 2.83
CA MET A 66 22.20 9.14 3.16
C MET A 66 21.21 9.34 2.01
N LEU A 67 20.66 8.25 1.51
CA LEU A 67 19.53 8.22 0.59
C LEU A 67 18.31 7.78 1.40
N ASP A 68 17.17 8.47 1.24
CA ASP A 68 15.96 8.10 1.94
C ASP A 68 14.78 7.98 0.98
N ALA A 69 13.88 7.04 1.29
CA ALA A 69 12.63 6.82 0.59
C ALA A 69 11.59 6.28 1.57
N HIS A 70 10.34 6.74 1.45
CA HIS A 70 9.28 6.14 2.26
C HIS A 70 8.76 4.82 1.65
N GLY A 71 8.39 3.86 2.51
CA GLY A 71 7.93 2.54 2.10
C GLY A 71 6.41 2.36 2.14
N ASP A 72 5.67 3.32 2.70
CA ASP A 72 4.21 3.25 2.78
C ASP A 72 3.52 3.63 1.45
N GLU A 73 2.25 3.32 1.38
CA GLU A 73 1.34 3.76 0.31
C GLU A 73 0.13 4.46 0.90
N VAL A 74 -0.56 5.26 0.10
CA VAL A 74 -1.88 5.79 0.47
C VAL A 74 -2.87 4.65 0.64
N GLY A 75 -3.71 4.74 1.66
CA GLY A 75 -4.67 3.69 1.98
C GLY A 75 -5.88 4.23 2.72
N MET A 76 -6.53 3.34 3.44
CA MET A 76 -7.72 3.63 4.22
C MET A 76 -7.66 2.85 5.53
N MET A 77 -8.40 3.30 6.54
CA MET A 77 -8.59 2.60 7.79
C MET A 77 -10.09 2.49 8.08
N ILE A 78 -10.55 1.30 8.44
CA ILE A 78 -11.96 1.07 8.75
C ILE A 78 -12.32 1.85 10.01
N HIS A 79 -13.30 2.74 9.89
CA HIS A 79 -13.74 3.62 10.97
C HIS A 79 -14.99 3.10 11.67
N SER A 80 -15.96 2.57 10.91
CA SER A 80 -17.17 1.99 11.46
C SER A 80 -17.81 0.99 10.49
N ILE A 81 -18.64 0.11 11.04
CA ILE A 81 -19.39 -0.89 10.28
C ILE A 81 -20.88 -0.57 10.44
N THR A 82 -21.60 -0.46 9.32
CA THR A 82 -23.03 -0.16 9.33
C THR A 82 -23.85 -1.40 9.72
N PRO A 83 -25.13 -1.24 10.14
CA PRO A 83 -26.00 -2.38 10.37
C PRO A 83 -26.23 -3.28 9.15
N LYS A 84 -25.95 -2.77 7.93
CA LYS A 84 -26.04 -3.51 6.65
C LYS A 84 -24.74 -4.19 6.24
N GLY A 85 -23.68 -4.11 7.06
CA GLY A 85 -22.39 -4.73 6.79
C GLY A 85 -21.44 -3.92 5.91
N THR A 86 -21.82 -2.73 5.41
CA THR A 86 -20.90 -1.84 4.69
C THR A 86 -19.98 -1.09 5.66
N LEU A 87 -18.79 -0.71 5.19
CA LEU A 87 -17.73 -0.17 6.03
C LEU A 87 -17.50 1.30 5.70
N HIS A 88 -17.61 2.18 6.70
CA HIS A 88 -17.05 3.53 6.58
C HIS A 88 -15.56 3.51 6.86
N PHE A 89 -14.83 4.39 6.22
CA PHE A 89 -13.37 4.47 6.33
C PHE A 89 -12.86 5.89 6.46
N LEU A 90 -11.69 6.03 7.04
CA LEU A 90 -10.84 7.22 6.99
C LEU A 90 -9.75 7.02 5.94
N THR A 91 -9.29 8.08 5.32
CA THR A 91 -8.18 8.03 4.39
C THR A 91 -6.84 8.11 5.12
N LEU A 92 -5.90 7.27 4.72
CA LEU A 92 -4.49 7.37 5.06
C LEU A 92 -3.80 7.98 3.83
N GLY A 93 -3.30 9.21 3.98
CA GLY A 93 -2.83 10.03 2.86
C GLY A 93 -3.94 10.82 2.17
N ARG A 94 -3.60 11.44 1.03
CA ARG A 94 -4.52 12.30 0.29
C ARG A 94 -5.22 11.53 -0.83
N TRP A 95 -6.55 11.64 -0.85
CA TRP A 95 -7.40 11.04 -1.88
C TRP A 95 -8.34 12.09 -2.47
N ASP A 96 -8.56 12.03 -3.77
CA ASP A 96 -9.68 12.73 -4.41
C ASP A 96 -10.93 11.83 -4.31
N PRO A 97 -12.00 12.26 -3.60
CA PRO A 97 -13.21 11.45 -3.45
C PRO A 97 -13.85 11.05 -4.79
N ASN A 98 -13.64 11.84 -5.84
CA ASN A 98 -14.25 11.59 -7.15
C ASN A 98 -13.61 10.40 -7.88
N THR A 99 -12.38 10.01 -7.51
CA THR A 99 -11.67 8.88 -8.14
C THR A 99 -11.92 7.55 -7.45
N LEU A 100 -12.55 7.56 -6.27
CA LEU A 100 -12.72 6.38 -5.44
C LEU A 100 -13.92 5.47 -5.80
N PRO A 101 -15.11 5.99 -6.20
CA PRO A 101 -16.25 5.14 -6.51
C PRO A 101 -15.93 4.07 -7.56
N ALA A 102 -16.41 2.85 -7.31
CA ALA A 102 -16.17 1.64 -8.11
C ALA A 102 -14.73 1.11 -8.09
N SER A 103 -13.83 1.73 -7.32
CA SER A 103 -12.47 1.19 -7.12
C SER A 103 -12.51 -0.08 -6.29
N LYS A 104 -11.73 -1.09 -6.71
CA LYS A 104 -11.49 -2.30 -5.92
C LYS A 104 -10.48 -2.01 -4.83
N VAL A 105 -10.72 -2.59 -3.65
CA VAL A 105 -9.81 -2.53 -2.50
C VAL A 105 -9.63 -3.90 -1.89
N MET A 106 -8.56 -4.06 -1.14
CA MET A 106 -8.34 -5.19 -0.25
C MET A 106 -8.43 -4.70 1.19
N VAL A 107 -9.28 -5.32 1.99
CA VAL A 107 -9.49 -5.02 3.41
C VAL A 107 -8.81 -6.08 4.26
N HIS A 108 -7.99 -5.66 5.22
CA HIS A 108 -7.37 -6.58 6.17
C HIS A 108 -8.40 -7.07 7.21
N THR A 109 -8.23 -8.28 7.74
CA THR A 109 -9.19 -8.93 8.64
C THR A 109 -8.52 -9.42 9.92
N LYS A 110 -9.35 -9.68 10.96
CA LYS A 110 -8.90 -10.29 12.23
C LYS A 110 -8.24 -11.68 12.06
N PHE A 111 -8.42 -12.30 10.90
CA PHE A 111 -7.81 -13.59 10.56
C PHE A 111 -6.42 -13.46 9.91
N ASN A 112 -5.86 -12.23 9.87
CA ASN A 112 -4.61 -11.92 9.19
C ASN A 112 -4.63 -12.27 7.69
N THR A 113 -5.77 -12.02 7.06
CA THR A 113 -6.01 -12.22 5.62
C THR A 113 -6.54 -10.93 5.00
N TRP A 114 -6.46 -10.85 3.69
CA TRP A 114 -7.01 -9.73 2.93
C TRP A 114 -8.20 -10.20 2.12
N ILE A 115 -9.33 -9.51 2.25
CA ILE A 115 -10.56 -9.79 1.50
C ILE A 115 -10.84 -8.66 0.50
N PRO A 116 -11.44 -8.96 -0.67
CA PRO A 116 -11.81 -7.96 -1.63
C PRO A 116 -13.00 -7.13 -1.17
N GLY A 117 -13.02 -5.86 -1.58
CA GLY A 117 -14.15 -4.95 -1.42
C GLY A 117 -14.23 -3.98 -2.58
N ILE A 118 -15.33 -3.27 -2.68
CA ILE A 118 -15.56 -2.21 -3.67
C ILE A 118 -15.98 -0.94 -2.94
N ILE A 119 -15.39 0.19 -3.31
CA ILE A 119 -15.83 1.49 -2.81
C ILE A 119 -17.12 1.88 -3.53
N ALA A 120 -18.18 2.09 -2.76
CA ALA A 120 -19.49 2.46 -3.25
C ALA A 120 -19.86 3.87 -2.80
N ALA A 121 -20.54 4.60 -3.69
CA ALA A 121 -21.20 5.86 -3.41
C ALA A 121 -22.71 5.70 -3.55
N LYS A 122 -23.49 6.64 -3.02
CA LYS A 122 -24.95 6.69 -3.24
C LYS A 122 -25.23 6.77 -4.75
N PRO A 123 -25.99 5.85 -5.35
CA PRO A 123 -26.32 5.91 -6.77
C PRO A 123 -27.07 7.19 -7.14
N VAL A 124 -26.75 7.78 -8.30
CA VAL A 124 -27.29 9.08 -8.76
C VAL A 124 -28.83 9.12 -8.77
N HIS A 125 -29.49 8.00 -9.13
CA HIS A 125 -30.95 7.90 -9.16
C HIS A 125 -31.61 7.88 -7.77
N PHE A 126 -30.84 7.69 -6.69
CA PHE A 126 -31.30 7.84 -5.32
C PHE A 126 -30.92 9.18 -4.69
N MET A 127 -30.21 10.04 -5.43
CA MET A 127 -29.83 11.37 -4.98
C MET A 127 -30.95 12.37 -5.23
N THR A 128 -31.12 13.31 -4.31
CA THR A 128 -31.95 14.49 -4.53
C THR A 128 -31.25 15.44 -5.51
N GLU A 129 -31.99 16.39 -6.11
CA GLU A 129 -31.38 17.40 -7.01
C GLU A 129 -30.31 18.26 -6.28
N GLU A 130 -30.51 18.50 -4.98
CA GLU A 130 -29.54 19.20 -4.15
C GLU A 130 -28.25 18.39 -3.92
N GLU A 131 -28.34 17.09 -3.75
CA GLU A 131 -27.19 16.18 -3.58
C GLU A 131 -26.38 16.02 -4.87
N LYS A 132 -27.04 15.99 -6.03
CA LYS A 132 -26.38 15.87 -7.34
C LYS A 132 -25.44 17.03 -7.67
N GLY A 133 -25.70 18.21 -7.10
CA GLY A 133 -24.88 19.41 -7.31
C GLY A 133 -23.71 19.56 -6.32
N LYS A 134 -23.58 18.68 -5.33
CA LYS A 134 -22.52 18.77 -4.32
C LYS A 134 -21.30 17.93 -4.71
N PRO A 135 -20.08 18.40 -4.39
CA PRO A 135 -18.89 17.57 -4.50
C PRO A 135 -19.02 16.32 -3.63
N LEU A 136 -18.49 15.22 -4.12
CA LEU A 136 -18.44 13.96 -3.37
C LEU A 136 -17.54 14.11 -2.13
N ASN A 137 -17.97 13.57 -1.00
CA ASN A 137 -17.20 13.58 0.24
C ASN A 137 -16.80 12.15 0.63
N ILE A 138 -15.61 11.96 1.21
CA ILE A 138 -15.16 10.66 1.73
C ILE A 138 -16.18 10.06 2.71
N ALA A 139 -16.81 10.89 3.55
CA ALA A 139 -17.81 10.44 4.52
C ALA A 139 -19.07 9.83 3.88
N ASP A 140 -19.34 10.12 2.59
CA ASP A 140 -20.47 9.59 1.83
C ASP A 140 -20.14 8.26 1.14
N LEU A 141 -18.89 7.84 1.21
CA LEU A 141 -18.40 6.60 0.62
C LEU A 141 -18.39 5.46 1.65
N VAL A 142 -18.59 4.26 1.16
CA VAL A 142 -18.45 3.03 1.95
C VAL A 142 -17.67 1.98 1.17
N ILE A 143 -17.03 1.05 1.88
CA ILE A 143 -16.50 -0.17 1.27
C ILE A 143 -17.55 -1.26 1.47
N ASP A 144 -17.94 -1.91 0.39
CA ASP A 144 -18.80 -3.09 0.37
C ASP A 144 -17.93 -4.33 0.16
N VAL A 145 -17.92 -5.22 1.13
CA VAL A 145 -17.21 -6.51 1.12
C VAL A 145 -18.15 -7.69 0.84
N GLY A 146 -19.45 -7.42 0.59
CA GLY A 146 -20.47 -8.42 0.36
C GLY A 146 -21.17 -8.91 1.63
N ALA A 147 -20.84 -8.36 2.81
CA ALA A 147 -21.52 -8.67 4.07
C ALA A 147 -22.96 -8.12 4.06
N VAL A 148 -23.90 -8.87 4.63
CA VAL A 148 -25.34 -8.54 4.64
C VAL A 148 -25.82 -7.94 5.99
N SER A 149 -24.99 -7.99 7.03
CA SER A 149 -25.25 -7.39 8.33
C SER A 149 -23.95 -7.03 9.05
N TYR A 150 -24.05 -6.28 10.12
CA TYR A 150 -22.94 -5.98 11.02
C TYR A 150 -22.26 -7.27 11.54
N GLU A 151 -23.08 -8.20 12.05
CA GLU A 151 -22.61 -9.48 12.60
C GLU A 151 -21.90 -10.31 11.53
N ASP A 152 -22.43 -10.30 10.31
CA ASP A 152 -21.83 -11.01 9.17
C ASP A 152 -20.46 -10.42 8.84
N ALA A 153 -20.34 -9.10 8.75
CA ALA A 153 -19.05 -8.42 8.50
C ALA A 153 -18.00 -8.76 9.57
N VAL A 154 -18.40 -8.80 10.84
CA VAL A 154 -17.48 -9.02 11.97
C VAL A 154 -17.12 -10.50 12.12
N GLU A 155 -18.10 -11.39 12.08
CA GLU A 155 -17.89 -12.80 12.40
C GLU A 155 -17.46 -13.65 11.20
N ASN A 156 -18.10 -13.48 10.05
CA ASN A 156 -17.80 -14.29 8.87
C ASN A 156 -16.70 -13.67 8.00
N PHE A 157 -16.75 -12.36 7.76
CA PHE A 157 -15.72 -11.65 7.00
C PHE A 157 -14.52 -11.24 7.85
N GLY A 158 -14.64 -11.22 9.18
CA GLY A 158 -13.56 -10.88 10.09
C GLY A 158 -13.14 -9.41 10.09
N VAL A 159 -13.99 -8.51 9.63
CA VAL A 159 -13.69 -7.08 9.61
C VAL A 159 -13.70 -6.50 11.03
N ARG A 160 -12.73 -5.64 11.32
CA ARG A 160 -12.66 -4.87 12.57
C ARG A 160 -12.42 -3.39 12.29
N ILE A 161 -12.87 -2.56 13.22
CA ILE A 161 -12.51 -1.14 13.24
C ILE A 161 -11.01 -1.02 13.52
N GLY A 162 -10.33 -0.13 12.78
CA GLY A 162 -8.89 0.06 12.86
C GLY A 162 -8.08 -0.80 11.86
N GLU A 163 -8.69 -1.78 11.20
CA GLU A 163 -8.00 -2.55 10.16
C GLU A 163 -7.79 -1.71 8.89
N PRO A 164 -6.66 -1.88 8.20
CA PRO A 164 -6.37 -1.13 7.00
C PRO A 164 -7.08 -1.68 5.76
N ALA A 165 -7.23 -0.82 4.76
CA ALA A 165 -7.60 -1.19 3.40
C ALA A 165 -6.70 -0.48 2.39
N VAL A 166 -6.39 -1.13 1.28
CA VAL A 166 -5.52 -0.62 0.22
C VAL A 166 -6.14 -0.84 -1.15
N SER A 167 -5.71 -0.09 -2.16
CA SER A 167 -6.11 -0.33 -3.55
C SER A 167 -5.77 -1.75 -4.00
N ALA A 168 -6.71 -2.41 -4.68
CA ALA A 168 -6.53 -3.74 -5.26
C ALA A 168 -6.03 -3.60 -6.71
N VAL A 169 -4.77 -3.20 -6.86
CA VAL A 169 -4.09 -3.06 -8.14
C VAL A 169 -2.92 -4.03 -8.16
N ASP A 170 -2.96 -4.99 -9.08
CA ASP A 170 -1.89 -5.96 -9.29
C ASP A 170 -0.80 -5.34 -10.16
N PHE A 171 0.44 -5.76 -9.93
CA PHE A 171 1.55 -5.36 -10.79
C PHE A 171 1.50 -6.12 -12.11
N SER A 172 1.76 -5.40 -13.21
CA SER A 172 2.00 -6.00 -14.52
C SER A 172 3.08 -5.25 -15.28
N TYR A 173 3.79 -5.99 -16.14
CA TYR A 173 4.83 -5.45 -17.00
C TYR A 173 4.56 -5.80 -18.45
N ASP A 174 4.49 -4.78 -19.30
CA ASP A 174 4.38 -4.91 -20.75
C ASP A 174 5.78 -4.92 -21.34
N GLU A 175 6.28 -6.10 -21.70
CA GLU A 175 7.60 -6.28 -22.29
C GLU A 175 7.76 -5.60 -23.65
N GLN A 176 6.67 -5.50 -24.42
CA GLN A 176 6.71 -4.92 -25.77
C GLN A 176 6.97 -3.43 -25.73
N HIS A 177 6.40 -2.73 -24.75
CA HIS A 177 6.49 -1.28 -24.64
C HIS A 177 7.39 -0.81 -23.49
N ASP A 178 7.94 -1.74 -22.72
CA ASP A 178 8.76 -1.47 -21.51
C ASP A 178 8.02 -0.59 -20.48
N ILE A 179 6.77 -0.94 -20.20
CA ILE A 179 5.88 -0.18 -19.32
C ILE A 179 5.44 -1.02 -18.13
N MET A 180 5.53 -0.46 -16.93
CA MET A 180 5.02 -1.06 -15.71
C MET A 180 3.69 -0.43 -15.33
N PHE A 181 2.75 -1.26 -14.84
CA PHE A 181 1.51 -0.84 -14.20
C PHE A 181 1.48 -1.42 -12.79
N GLY A 182 1.10 -0.61 -11.80
CA GLY A 182 1.04 -1.05 -10.42
C GLY A 182 0.60 0.09 -9.50
N LYS A 183 0.68 -0.16 -8.21
CA LYS A 183 0.39 0.84 -7.16
C LYS A 183 1.64 1.12 -6.34
N GLY A 184 1.61 2.19 -5.53
CA GLY A 184 2.67 2.50 -4.59
C GLY A 184 4.02 2.83 -5.23
N PHE A 185 4.05 3.24 -6.49
CA PHE A 185 5.30 3.59 -7.18
C PHE A 185 5.97 4.82 -6.58
N ASP A 186 5.18 5.74 -6.01
CA ASP A 186 5.73 6.86 -5.29
C ASP A 186 6.56 6.36 -4.11
N CYS A 187 7.82 6.71 -4.15
CA CYS A 187 8.97 6.30 -3.36
C CYS A 187 9.34 4.81 -3.34
N ARG A 188 8.45 3.85 -3.62
CA ARG A 188 8.84 2.42 -3.65
C ARG A 188 9.75 2.06 -4.81
N ILE A 189 9.59 2.71 -5.97
CA ILE A 189 10.56 2.59 -7.07
C ILE A 189 11.87 3.26 -6.68
N ARG A 190 11.86 4.40 -5.97
CA ARG A 190 13.08 5.02 -5.46
C ARG A 190 13.80 4.10 -4.47
N SER A 191 13.09 3.34 -3.67
CA SER A 191 13.70 2.34 -2.79
C SER A 191 14.47 1.30 -3.59
N GLU A 192 13.98 0.88 -4.77
CA GLU A 192 14.69 -0.01 -5.68
C GLU A 192 15.91 0.67 -6.29
N GLU A 193 15.77 1.88 -6.82
CA GLU A 193 16.88 2.66 -7.37
C GLU A 193 18.00 2.85 -6.34
N HIS A 194 17.67 3.26 -5.12
CA HIS A 194 18.66 3.44 -4.04
C HIS A 194 19.35 2.12 -3.69
N THR A 195 18.61 1.03 -3.64
CA THR A 195 19.14 -0.28 -3.31
C THR A 195 20.05 -0.80 -4.42
N SER A 196 19.69 -0.62 -5.68
CA SER A 196 20.52 -1.02 -6.82
C SER A 196 21.74 -0.11 -7.01
N GLU A 197 21.66 1.18 -6.70
CA GLU A 197 22.82 2.09 -6.65
C GLU A 197 23.79 1.67 -5.55
N LEU A 198 23.31 1.35 -4.35
CA LEU A 198 24.16 0.84 -3.27
C LEU A 198 24.85 -0.47 -3.64
N GLN A 199 24.17 -1.38 -4.36
CA GLN A 199 24.81 -2.58 -4.91
C GLN A 199 25.92 -2.25 -5.91
N SER A 200 25.77 -1.20 -6.71
CA SER A 200 26.77 -0.82 -7.72
C SER A 200 28.04 -0.20 -7.09
N LEU A 201 27.96 0.31 -5.87
CA LEU A 201 29.09 0.85 -5.11
C LEU A 201 29.89 -0.23 -4.35
N VAL A 202 29.42 -1.46 -4.33
CA VAL A 202 30.03 -2.64 -3.70
C VAL A 202 30.72 -3.51 -4.72
#